data_15ec398d0b0b849df0488b6e33258abb
#
_entry.id   15ec398d0b0b849df0488b6e33258abb
#
_cell.length_a   1.000
_cell.length_b   1.000
_cell.length_c   1.000
_cell.angle_alpha   90.00
_cell.angle_beta   90.00
_cell.angle_gamma   90.00
#
_symmetry.space_group_name_H-M   'P 1'
#
loop_
_entity.id
_entity.type
_entity.pdbx_description
1 polymer ?
#
loop_
_entity_poly.entity_id
_entity_poly.type
_entity_poly.pdbx_seq_one_letter_code
_entity_poly.pdbx_strand_id
1 'polypeptide(L)'
;MLFLSDLDRTLMDSNGTITEEDVNSIYQWTQKHSFGFVTGRDHAFCMELASKYQFSCEYMITDNGANAYYKDQNVYSSLIDLDDGIQMCKEILKYNLDLFYTDEVGNRYYPVSSYGKERLHSFEKKQPSLGRFSNIDILEYINSRDLGLAKLSMYVENDLDLLLNQFRDLFKNYEVMATSKDYIEITKKGTNKWEAFCHLPVEDAIFIGDGENDLCILKNLKNTYVMDHAPESLKVYGVCVKSVAQAIDIESRKENV
;
A
#
# COMPACT_ATOMS: atom_id res chain seq x y z
N MET A 1 9.28 -21.44 3.73
CA MET A 1 9.68 -20.02 3.95
C MET A 1 8.58 -19.10 3.43
N LEU A 2 8.49 -17.87 3.95
CA LEU A 2 7.59 -16.83 3.44
C LEU A 2 8.39 -15.84 2.60
N PHE A 3 7.92 -15.55 1.38
CA PHE A 3 8.44 -14.49 0.51
C PHE A 3 7.40 -13.37 0.42
N LEU A 4 7.79 -12.15 0.78
CA LEU A 4 6.96 -10.96 0.77
C LEU A 4 7.48 -9.98 -0.29
N SER A 5 6.59 -9.46 -1.11
CA SER A 5 6.91 -8.48 -2.14
C SER A 5 6.12 -7.18 -1.96
N ASP A 6 6.80 -6.04 -2.06
CA ASP A 6 6.13 -4.81 -2.41
C ASP A 6 5.55 -4.93 -3.83
N LEU A 7 4.59 -4.06 -4.17
CA LEU A 7 3.87 -4.12 -5.44
C LEU A 7 4.34 -3.09 -6.45
N ASP A 8 4.12 -1.82 -6.16
CA ASP A 8 4.32 -0.74 -7.13
C ASP A 8 5.81 -0.55 -7.44
N ARG A 9 6.22 -0.73 -8.71
CA ARG A 9 7.61 -0.67 -9.17
C ARG A 9 8.52 -1.79 -8.64
N THR A 10 7.98 -2.73 -7.88
CA THR A 10 8.69 -3.92 -7.41
C THR A 10 8.18 -5.16 -8.16
N LEU A 11 6.97 -5.62 -7.87
CA LEU A 11 6.35 -6.74 -8.59
C LEU A 11 5.57 -6.27 -9.83
N MET A 12 4.95 -5.08 -9.77
CA MET A 12 4.23 -4.46 -10.87
C MET A 12 5.07 -3.35 -11.51
N ASP A 13 5.04 -3.30 -12.83
CA ASP A 13 5.56 -2.17 -13.61
C ASP A 13 4.68 -0.90 -13.47
N SER A 14 5.10 0.19 -14.12
CA SER A 14 4.37 1.47 -14.12
C SER A 14 2.96 1.40 -14.75
N ASN A 15 2.65 0.32 -15.48
CA ASN A 15 1.34 0.07 -16.07
C ASN A 15 0.46 -0.84 -15.21
N GLY A 16 0.96 -1.30 -14.04
CA GLY A 16 0.27 -2.25 -13.18
C GLY A 16 0.28 -3.69 -13.70
N THR A 17 1.30 -4.03 -14.51
CA THR A 17 1.46 -5.36 -15.11
C THR A 17 2.58 -6.12 -14.41
N ILE A 18 2.37 -7.41 -14.17
CA ILE A 18 3.38 -8.34 -13.65
C ILE A 18 3.92 -9.13 -14.86
N THR A 19 5.24 -9.31 -14.94
CA THR A 19 5.88 -10.06 -16.02
C THR A 19 5.55 -11.55 -15.95
N GLU A 20 5.55 -12.24 -17.09
CA GLU A 20 5.35 -13.71 -17.10
C GLU A 20 6.45 -14.44 -16.32
N GLU A 21 7.66 -13.91 -16.31
CA GLU A 21 8.79 -14.48 -15.55
C GLU A 21 8.52 -14.42 -14.04
N ASP A 22 8.07 -13.26 -13.52
CA ASP A 22 7.72 -13.12 -12.11
C ASP A 22 6.52 -14.01 -11.75
N VAL A 23 5.48 -14.05 -12.59
CA VAL A 23 4.31 -14.92 -12.38
C VAL A 23 4.73 -16.38 -12.26
N ASN A 24 5.54 -16.88 -13.20
CA ASN A 24 5.99 -18.28 -13.20
C ASN A 24 6.88 -18.58 -12.00
N SER A 25 7.77 -17.67 -11.61
CA SER A 25 8.65 -17.85 -10.47
C SER A 25 7.87 -17.89 -9.15
N ILE A 26 6.89 -17.02 -8.97
CA ILE A 26 5.99 -17.03 -7.80
C ILE A 26 5.18 -18.33 -7.77
N TYR A 27 4.67 -18.78 -8.93
CA TYR A 27 3.93 -20.03 -9.00
C TYR A 27 4.78 -21.25 -8.60
N GLN A 28 6.03 -21.32 -9.05
CA GLN A 28 6.97 -22.38 -8.66
C GLN A 28 7.31 -22.31 -7.17
N TRP A 29 7.54 -21.11 -6.63
CA TRP A 29 7.83 -20.87 -5.23
C TRP A 29 6.69 -21.37 -4.33
N THR A 30 5.46 -21.02 -4.69
CA THR A 30 4.25 -21.37 -3.90
C THR A 30 3.90 -22.85 -3.88
N GLN A 31 4.57 -23.70 -4.67
CA GLN A 31 4.42 -25.15 -4.55
C GLN A 31 4.99 -25.72 -3.23
N LYS A 32 5.91 -25.00 -2.59
CA LYS A 32 6.59 -25.46 -1.36
C LYS A 32 6.60 -24.40 -0.24
N HIS A 33 6.36 -23.17 -0.57
CA HIS A 33 6.55 -22.03 0.30
C HIS A 33 5.35 -21.08 0.23
N SER A 34 5.28 -20.12 1.16
CA SER A 34 4.25 -19.10 1.17
C SER A 34 4.71 -17.84 0.45
N PHE A 35 3.75 -17.10 -0.11
CA PHE A 35 3.96 -15.83 -0.74
C PHE A 35 2.95 -14.79 -0.22
N GLY A 36 3.34 -13.51 -0.22
CA GLY A 36 2.47 -12.43 0.23
C GLY A 36 2.85 -11.06 -0.32
N PHE A 37 1.95 -10.10 -0.12
CA PHE A 37 2.12 -8.71 -0.52
C PHE A 37 2.37 -7.78 0.67
N VAL A 38 3.20 -6.75 0.45
CA VAL A 38 3.44 -5.68 1.43
C VAL A 38 3.39 -4.34 0.72
N THR A 39 2.28 -3.62 0.79
CA THR A 39 2.02 -2.53 -0.14
C THR A 39 1.29 -1.34 0.48
N GLY A 40 1.33 -0.20 -0.21
CA GLY A 40 0.45 0.94 0.04
C GLY A 40 -0.97 0.80 -0.53
N ARG A 41 -1.22 -0.26 -1.33
CA ARG A 41 -2.55 -0.57 -1.88
C ARG A 41 -3.47 -1.15 -0.82
N ASP A 42 -4.78 -1.02 -1.02
CA ASP A 42 -5.81 -1.60 -0.15
C ASP A 42 -5.96 -3.12 -0.35
N HIS A 43 -6.56 -3.78 0.63
CA HIS A 43 -6.77 -5.23 0.62
C HIS A 43 -7.58 -5.71 -0.59
N ALA A 44 -8.63 -5.00 -0.97
CA ALA A 44 -9.47 -5.40 -2.10
C ALA A 44 -8.69 -5.35 -3.44
N PHE A 45 -7.77 -4.38 -3.61
CA PHE A 45 -6.85 -4.37 -4.76
C PHE A 45 -5.92 -5.59 -4.75
N CYS A 46 -5.35 -5.93 -3.58
CA CYS A 46 -4.47 -7.10 -3.44
C CYS A 46 -5.18 -8.41 -3.77
N MET A 47 -6.42 -8.57 -3.31
CA MET A 47 -7.25 -9.75 -3.62
C MET A 47 -7.58 -9.85 -5.11
N GLU A 48 -7.93 -8.73 -5.76
CA GLU A 48 -8.16 -8.69 -7.20
C GLU A 48 -6.89 -9.07 -7.99
N LEU A 49 -5.74 -8.52 -7.57
CA LEU A 49 -4.45 -8.82 -8.20
C LEU A 49 -4.09 -10.31 -8.04
N ALA A 50 -4.21 -10.84 -6.83
CA ALA A 50 -3.98 -12.26 -6.56
C ALA A 50 -4.89 -13.16 -7.39
N SER A 51 -6.18 -12.82 -7.50
CA SER A 51 -7.15 -13.55 -8.34
C SER A 51 -6.79 -13.49 -9.82
N LYS A 52 -6.44 -12.30 -10.32
CA LYS A 52 -6.08 -12.10 -11.75
C LYS A 52 -4.91 -12.98 -12.18
N TYR A 53 -3.88 -13.09 -11.34
CA TYR A 53 -2.68 -13.88 -11.62
C TYR A 53 -2.69 -15.28 -11.00
N GLN A 54 -3.79 -15.65 -10.33
CA GLN A 54 -3.96 -16.93 -9.65
C GLN A 54 -2.88 -17.22 -8.60
N PHE A 55 -2.42 -16.20 -7.89
CA PHE A 55 -1.46 -16.34 -6.81
C PHE A 55 -2.11 -16.93 -5.55
N SER A 56 -1.45 -17.91 -4.94
CA SER A 56 -1.75 -18.32 -3.56
C SER A 56 -1.06 -17.35 -2.60
N CYS A 57 -1.81 -16.36 -2.12
CA CYS A 57 -1.30 -15.27 -1.31
C CYS A 57 -1.96 -15.30 0.07
N GLU A 58 -1.28 -15.88 1.06
CA GLU A 58 -1.83 -16.05 2.41
C GLU A 58 -1.53 -14.87 3.34
N TYR A 59 -0.54 -14.04 3.02
CA TYR A 59 -0.06 -12.94 3.85
C TYR A 59 -0.19 -11.63 3.09
N MET A 60 -0.81 -10.65 3.69
CA MET A 60 -0.92 -9.32 3.10
C MET A 60 -0.73 -8.24 4.15
N ILE A 61 0.13 -7.27 3.85
CA ILE A 61 0.23 -6.01 4.57
C ILE A 61 -0.21 -4.93 3.59
N THR A 62 -1.26 -4.19 3.94
CA THR A 62 -1.90 -3.22 3.06
C THR A 62 -1.88 -1.82 3.67
N ASP A 63 -2.18 -0.82 2.86
CA ASP A 63 -2.31 0.58 3.30
C ASP A 63 -1.07 1.10 4.05
N ASN A 64 0.14 0.75 3.54
CA ASN A 64 1.43 1.08 4.17
C ASN A 64 1.58 0.57 5.61
N GLY A 65 0.91 -0.53 5.96
CA GLY A 65 0.95 -1.15 7.28
C GLY A 65 -0.21 -0.76 8.18
N ALA A 66 -1.25 -0.11 7.65
CA ALA A 66 -2.45 0.13 8.44
C ALA A 66 -3.25 -1.14 8.70
N ASN A 67 -3.13 -2.16 7.82
CA ASN A 67 -3.77 -3.45 8.01
C ASN A 67 -2.81 -4.60 7.72
N ALA A 68 -2.97 -5.72 8.43
CA ALA A 68 -2.33 -6.98 8.10
C ALA A 68 -3.38 -8.11 8.08
N TYR A 69 -3.21 -9.01 7.10
CA TYR A 69 -4.11 -10.14 6.89
C TYR A 69 -3.31 -11.44 6.82
N TYR A 70 -3.88 -12.48 7.40
CA TYR A 70 -3.44 -13.85 7.25
C TYR A 70 -4.62 -14.73 6.87
N LYS A 71 -4.54 -15.41 5.72
CA LYS A 71 -5.64 -16.24 5.16
C LYS A 71 -6.97 -15.47 5.14
N ASP A 72 -6.95 -14.29 4.55
CA ASP A 72 -8.08 -13.35 4.43
C ASP A 72 -8.69 -12.84 5.74
N GLN A 73 -8.12 -13.23 6.89
CA GLN A 73 -8.53 -12.69 8.18
C GLN A 73 -7.66 -11.49 8.55
N ASN A 74 -8.31 -10.38 8.89
CA ASN A 74 -7.59 -9.24 9.43
C ASN A 74 -7.04 -9.62 10.82
N VAL A 75 -5.71 -9.55 10.98
CA VAL A 75 -5.01 -9.89 12.23
C VAL A 75 -4.43 -8.65 12.92
N TYR A 76 -4.40 -7.53 12.24
CA TYR A 76 -3.93 -6.25 12.77
C TYR A 76 -4.54 -5.08 12.00
N SER A 77 -4.92 -4.03 12.75
CA SER A 77 -5.33 -2.75 12.19
C SER A 77 -4.81 -1.57 13.02
N SER A 78 -4.29 -0.57 12.32
CA SER A 78 -3.87 0.73 12.86
C SER A 78 -4.69 1.81 12.17
N LEU A 79 -5.84 2.16 12.74
CA LEU A 79 -6.84 3.01 12.10
C LEU A 79 -6.86 4.40 12.73
N ILE A 80 -7.14 5.41 11.91
CA ILE A 80 -7.58 6.74 12.35
C ILE A 80 -8.97 6.57 12.94
N ASP A 81 -9.19 7.05 14.14
CA ASP A 81 -10.51 6.97 14.77
C ASP A 81 -11.57 7.69 13.92
N LEU A 82 -12.79 7.17 13.87
CA LEU A 82 -13.83 7.62 12.96
C LEU A 82 -14.16 9.11 13.12
N ASP A 83 -14.32 9.59 14.35
CA ASP A 83 -14.63 10.99 14.65
C ASP A 83 -13.50 11.92 14.18
N ASP A 84 -12.25 11.53 14.39
CA ASP A 84 -11.08 12.28 13.94
C ASP A 84 -11.00 12.28 12.42
N GLY A 85 -11.26 11.14 11.76
CA GLY A 85 -11.32 11.03 10.30
C GLY A 85 -12.37 11.95 9.69
N ILE A 86 -13.55 12.05 10.29
CA ILE A 86 -14.62 12.97 9.88
C ILE A 86 -14.16 14.43 10.01
N GLN A 87 -13.52 14.79 11.13
CA GLN A 87 -13.02 16.15 11.32
C GLN A 87 -11.89 16.48 10.33
N MET A 88 -10.97 15.53 10.09
CA MET A 88 -9.93 15.70 9.06
C MET A 88 -10.53 15.93 7.68
N CYS A 89 -11.51 15.13 7.26
CA CYS A 89 -12.18 15.33 5.98
C CYS A 89 -12.82 16.72 5.88
N LYS A 90 -13.52 17.18 6.94
CA LYS A 90 -14.10 18.53 6.98
C LYS A 90 -13.05 19.64 6.83
N GLU A 91 -11.90 19.48 7.47
CA GLU A 91 -10.81 20.44 7.35
C GLU A 91 -10.18 20.42 5.95
N ILE A 92 -9.86 19.23 5.42
CA ILE A 92 -9.24 19.06 4.09
C ILE A 92 -10.14 19.62 2.98
N LEU A 93 -11.45 19.38 3.05
CA LEU A 93 -12.41 19.86 2.05
C LEU A 93 -12.45 21.41 1.94
N LYS A 94 -12.04 22.15 2.97
CA LYS A 94 -11.92 23.62 2.90
C LYS A 94 -10.85 24.09 1.92
N TYR A 95 -9.89 23.25 1.59
CA TYR A 95 -8.80 23.52 0.63
C TYR A 95 -9.18 23.13 -0.80
N ASN A 96 -10.39 22.65 -1.05
CA ASN A 96 -10.87 22.23 -2.37
C ASN A 96 -10.00 21.12 -2.99
N LEU A 97 -9.46 20.21 -2.18
CA LEU A 97 -8.62 19.10 -2.60
C LEU A 97 -9.44 17.86 -2.89
N ASP A 98 -9.04 17.12 -3.92
CA ASP A 98 -9.56 15.78 -4.17
C ASP A 98 -9.12 14.84 -3.06
N LEU A 99 -10.05 14.08 -2.49
CA LEU A 99 -9.82 13.26 -1.31
C LEU A 99 -10.04 11.78 -1.62
N PHE A 100 -9.08 10.98 -1.21
CA PHE A 100 -9.23 9.53 -1.10
C PHE A 100 -9.27 9.16 0.37
N TYR A 101 -10.08 8.20 0.73
CA TYR A 101 -9.97 7.55 2.01
C TYR A 101 -10.07 6.03 1.85
N THR A 102 -9.43 5.30 2.75
CA THR A 102 -9.43 3.85 2.74
C THR A 102 -10.04 3.33 4.03
N ASP A 103 -11.04 2.50 3.92
CA ASP A 103 -11.69 1.76 5.01
C ASP A 103 -11.51 0.24 4.83
N GLU A 104 -12.21 -0.56 5.61
CA GLU A 104 -12.19 -2.03 5.53
C GLU A 104 -12.74 -2.60 4.21
N VAL A 105 -13.46 -1.81 3.43
CA VAL A 105 -14.03 -2.21 2.13
C VAL A 105 -13.09 -1.86 0.98
N GLY A 106 -12.20 -0.90 1.17
CA GLY A 106 -11.22 -0.44 0.18
C GLY A 106 -11.24 1.08 -0.03
N ASN A 107 -10.57 1.51 -1.09
CA ASN A 107 -10.46 2.93 -1.41
C ASN A 107 -11.76 3.56 -1.89
N ARG A 108 -12.01 4.78 -1.44
CA ARG A 108 -13.08 5.65 -1.90
C ARG A 108 -12.48 6.97 -2.38
N TYR A 109 -13.03 7.52 -3.44
CA TYR A 109 -12.57 8.77 -4.03
C TYR A 109 -13.68 9.81 -4.03
N TYR A 110 -13.36 10.97 -3.50
CA TYR A 110 -14.26 12.12 -3.49
C TYR A 110 -13.65 13.24 -4.34
N PRO A 111 -14.07 13.38 -5.62
CA PRO A 111 -13.57 14.42 -6.51
C PRO A 111 -14.21 15.77 -6.17
N VAL A 112 -13.40 16.74 -5.83
CA VAL A 112 -13.80 18.13 -5.58
C VAL A 112 -13.47 19.00 -6.78
N SER A 113 -12.25 18.87 -7.31
CA SER A 113 -11.76 19.64 -8.44
C SER A 113 -12.36 19.18 -9.78
N SER A 114 -12.29 20.06 -10.80
CA SER A 114 -12.65 19.68 -12.18
C SER A 114 -11.77 18.54 -12.70
N TYR A 115 -10.48 18.60 -12.40
CA TYR A 115 -9.51 17.57 -12.75
C TYR A 115 -9.82 16.25 -12.07
N GLY A 116 -10.20 16.25 -10.80
CA GLY A 116 -10.62 15.05 -10.08
C GLY A 116 -11.86 14.40 -10.68
N LYS A 117 -12.85 15.20 -11.10
CA LYS A 117 -14.05 14.71 -11.77
C LYS A 117 -13.75 14.05 -13.12
N GLU A 118 -12.82 14.61 -13.88
CA GLU A 118 -12.35 14.00 -15.13
C GLU A 118 -11.58 12.69 -14.88
N ARG A 119 -10.74 12.65 -13.83
CA ARG A 119 -10.02 11.44 -13.43
C ARG A 119 -10.95 10.31 -13.02
N LEU A 120 -11.99 10.61 -12.26
CA LEU A 120 -12.99 9.63 -11.85
C LEU A 120 -13.53 8.87 -13.07
N HIS A 121 -13.98 9.60 -14.09
CA HIS A 121 -14.49 8.99 -15.33
C HIS A 121 -13.45 8.14 -16.07
N SER A 122 -12.17 8.54 -16.05
CA SER A 122 -11.06 7.77 -16.62
C SER A 122 -10.79 6.48 -15.83
N PHE A 123 -10.87 6.54 -14.50
CA PHE A 123 -10.72 5.37 -13.64
C PHE A 123 -11.86 4.38 -13.80
N GLU A 124 -13.09 4.85 -13.84
CA GLU A 124 -14.27 4.02 -14.08
C GLU A 124 -14.20 3.28 -15.43
N LYS A 125 -13.68 3.94 -16.46
CA LYS A 125 -13.47 3.31 -17.77
C LYS A 125 -12.39 2.23 -17.76
N LYS A 126 -11.29 2.45 -17.02
CA LYS A 126 -10.15 1.54 -16.98
C LYS A 126 -10.37 0.35 -16.05
N GLN A 127 -11.20 0.51 -15.04
CA GLN A 127 -11.42 -0.48 -13.99
C GLN A 127 -12.90 -0.49 -13.55
N PRO A 128 -13.82 -0.91 -14.42
CA PRO A 128 -15.26 -0.85 -14.13
C PRO A 128 -15.66 -1.74 -12.94
N SER A 129 -14.91 -2.79 -12.65
CA SER A 129 -15.15 -3.70 -11.51
C SER A 129 -14.85 -3.10 -10.16
N LEU A 130 -14.11 -1.98 -10.10
CA LEU A 130 -13.66 -1.45 -8.82
C LEU A 130 -14.77 -0.83 -7.97
N GLY A 131 -15.91 -0.38 -8.55
CA GLY A 131 -17.07 0.18 -7.81
C GLY A 131 -16.72 1.17 -6.68
N ARG A 132 -15.41 1.46 -6.52
CA ARG A 132 -14.76 2.10 -5.40
C ARG A 132 -14.77 3.61 -5.49
N PHE A 133 -15.05 4.12 -6.68
CA PHE A 133 -15.06 5.53 -6.99
C PHE A 133 -16.51 5.96 -7.20
N SER A 134 -17.22 6.32 -6.15
CA SER A 134 -18.59 6.82 -6.24
C SER A 134 -18.64 8.30 -5.84
N ASN A 135 -19.52 9.07 -6.50
CA ASN A 135 -19.93 10.41 -6.08
C ASN A 135 -20.80 10.35 -4.81
N ILE A 136 -20.32 9.73 -3.75
CA ILE A 136 -20.99 9.67 -2.47
C ILE A 136 -20.56 10.91 -1.67
N ASP A 137 -21.47 11.50 -0.90
CA ASP A 137 -21.09 12.45 0.13
C ASP A 137 -20.17 11.72 1.12
N ILE A 138 -18.88 12.12 1.12
CA ILE A 138 -17.86 11.43 1.89
C ILE A 138 -18.15 11.48 3.39
N LEU A 139 -18.76 12.58 3.88
CA LEU A 139 -19.07 12.71 5.30
C LEU A 139 -20.26 11.83 5.69
N GLU A 140 -21.28 11.74 4.83
CA GLU A 140 -22.41 10.84 5.04
C GLU A 140 -21.95 9.38 5.01
N TYR A 141 -21.09 9.03 4.06
CA TYR A 141 -20.57 7.67 3.96
C TYR A 141 -19.71 7.30 5.18
N ILE A 142 -18.76 8.16 5.61
CA ILE A 142 -17.92 7.90 6.78
C ILE A 142 -18.78 7.75 8.04
N ASN A 143 -19.81 8.60 8.21
CA ASN A 143 -20.75 8.49 9.32
C ASN A 143 -21.56 7.18 9.35
N SER A 144 -21.65 6.48 8.23
CA SER A 144 -22.37 5.20 8.14
C SER A 144 -21.47 3.99 8.47
N ARG A 145 -20.20 4.22 8.81
CA ARG A 145 -19.22 3.16 9.10
C ARG A 145 -19.07 2.95 10.60
N ASP A 146 -18.72 1.73 10.97
CA ASP A 146 -18.48 1.34 12.37
C ASP A 146 -16.99 1.35 12.72
N LEU A 147 -16.11 1.28 11.71
CA LEU A 147 -14.65 1.22 11.87
C LEU A 147 -14.00 2.53 11.41
N GLY A 148 -12.80 2.79 11.94
CA GLY A 148 -11.98 3.93 11.55
C GLY A 148 -11.40 3.80 10.14
N LEU A 149 -10.58 4.77 9.74
CA LEU A 149 -9.98 4.85 8.42
C LEU A 149 -8.53 4.34 8.45
N ALA A 150 -8.15 3.53 7.49
CA ALA A 150 -6.76 3.09 7.32
C ALA A 150 -5.86 4.29 6.95
N LYS A 151 -6.35 5.13 6.03
CA LYS A 151 -5.66 6.37 5.62
C LYS A 151 -6.60 7.36 4.93
N LEU A 152 -6.16 8.62 4.91
CA LEU A 152 -6.65 9.67 4.03
C LEU A 152 -5.53 10.07 3.07
N SER A 153 -5.84 10.28 1.79
CA SER A 153 -4.89 10.74 0.79
C SER A 153 -5.49 11.88 -0.03
N MET A 154 -4.71 12.92 -0.30
CA MET A 154 -5.13 14.07 -1.07
C MET A 154 -4.23 14.26 -2.28
N TYR A 155 -4.85 14.53 -3.44
CA TYR A 155 -4.12 15.01 -4.60
C TYR A 155 -3.90 16.52 -4.48
N VAL A 156 -2.65 16.94 -4.62
CA VAL A 156 -2.20 18.32 -4.50
C VAL A 156 -1.48 18.73 -5.78
N GLU A 157 -2.11 19.56 -6.59
CA GLU A 157 -1.53 20.01 -7.87
C GLU A 157 -0.40 21.01 -7.67
N ASN A 158 -0.55 21.92 -6.69
CA ASN A 158 0.39 23.00 -6.41
C ASN A 158 0.59 23.16 -4.90
N ASP A 159 1.72 23.75 -4.51
CA ASP A 159 2.03 24.13 -3.12
C ASP A 159 2.07 22.94 -2.13
N LEU A 160 2.50 21.76 -2.60
CA LEU A 160 2.53 20.55 -1.78
C LEU A 160 3.27 20.75 -0.46
N ASP A 161 4.45 21.37 -0.46
CA ASP A 161 5.24 21.58 0.76
C ASP A 161 4.53 22.52 1.75
N LEU A 162 3.81 23.54 1.25
CA LEU A 162 3.03 24.44 2.09
C LEU A 162 1.88 23.69 2.77
N LEU A 163 1.10 22.95 1.99
CA LEU A 163 -0.04 22.17 2.49
C LEU A 163 0.43 21.03 3.42
N LEU A 164 1.53 20.38 3.10
CA LEU A 164 2.12 19.33 3.94
C LEU A 164 2.45 19.89 5.34
N ASN A 165 3.09 21.05 5.41
CA ASN A 165 3.41 21.69 6.69
C ASN A 165 2.15 22.14 7.45
N GLN A 166 1.16 22.70 6.75
CA GLN A 166 -0.11 23.08 7.36
C GLN A 166 -0.86 21.86 7.93
N PHE A 167 -0.93 20.76 7.21
CA PHE A 167 -1.59 19.56 7.70
C PHE A 167 -0.81 18.87 8.83
N ARG A 168 0.52 18.92 8.83
CA ARG A 168 1.34 18.48 9.97
C ARG A 168 1.03 19.26 11.24
N ASP A 169 0.80 20.56 11.10
CA ASP A 169 0.42 21.43 12.23
C ASP A 169 -1.02 21.19 12.69
N LEU A 170 -1.94 20.94 11.77
CA LEU A 170 -3.35 20.68 12.09
C LEU A 170 -3.53 19.29 12.72
N PHE A 171 -2.83 18.28 12.20
CA PHE A 171 -3.04 16.86 12.55
C PHE A 171 -1.84 16.29 13.31
N LYS A 172 -1.34 17.00 14.35
CA LYS A 172 -0.11 16.66 15.11
C LYS A 172 -0.09 15.25 15.72
N ASN A 173 -1.25 14.66 15.99
CA ASN A 173 -1.40 13.34 16.57
C ASN A 173 -1.32 12.21 15.53
N TYR A 174 -1.20 12.56 14.27
CA TYR A 174 -1.19 11.66 13.12
C TYR A 174 0.11 11.79 12.33
N GLU A 175 0.41 10.80 11.52
CA GLU A 175 1.51 10.87 10.56
C GLU A 175 1.01 11.54 9.29
N VAL A 176 1.68 12.61 8.86
CA VAL A 176 1.35 13.36 7.64
C VAL A 176 2.58 13.39 6.75
N MET A 177 2.50 12.74 5.61
CA MET A 177 3.65 12.57 4.72
C MET A 177 3.29 12.83 3.26
N ALA A 178 4.28 13.29 2.47
CA ALA A 178 4.20 13.27 1.02
C ALA A 178 4.62 11.88 0.54
N THR A 179 3.76 11.20 -0.22
CA THR A 179 4.04 9.86 -0.77
C THR A 179 4.46 9.91 -2.24
N SER A 180 4.25 11.06 -2.87
CA SER A 180 4.77 11.40 -4.20
C SER A 180 4.86 12.92 -4.34
N LYS A 181 5.24 13.40 -5.52
CA LYS A 181 5.32 14.84 -5.82
C LYS A 181 3.97 15.59 -5.77
N ASP A 182 2.87 14.86 -5.74
CA ASP A 182 1.50 15.38 -5.88
C ASP A 182 0.49 14.70 -4.93
N TYR A 183 0.96 13.92 -3.95
CA TYR A 183 0.09 13.30 -2.94
C TYR A 183 0.58 13.52 -1.52
N ILE A 184 -0.36 13.89 -0.64
CA ILE A 184 -0.19 13.87 0.81
C ILE A 184 -1.04 12.74 1.37
N GLU A 185 -0.48 11.94 2.27
CA GLU A 185 -1.20 10.89 3.01
C GLU A 185 -1.19 11.18 4.51
N ILE A 186 -2.29 10.83 5.17
CA ILE A 186 -2.45 10.88 6.62
C ILE A 186 -2.78 9.48 7.10
N THR A 187 -2.03 9.01 8.09
CA THR A 187 -2.22 7.71 8.75
C THR A 187 -2.16 7.88 10.27
N LYS A 188 -2.57 6.88 11.01
CA LYS A 188 -2.35 6.84 12.46
C LYS A 188 -0.85 6.84 12.75
N LYS A 189 -0.44 7.57 13.77
CA LYS A 189 0.97 7.70 14.13
C LYS A 189 1.58 6.35 14.48
N GLY A 190 2.77 6.08 13.93
CA GLY A 190 3.48 4.81 14.10
C GLY A 190 3.07 3.72 13.10
N THR A 191 2.05 3.96 12.25
CA THR A 191 1.69 3.03 11.17
C THR A 191 2.85 2.89 10.19
N ASN A 192 3.33 1.67 10.00
CA ASN A 192 4.35 1.32 9.01
C ASN A 192 4.33 -0.18 8.70
N LYS A 193 4.95 -0.57 7.59
CA LYS A 193 4.98 -1.96 7.11
C LYS A 193 5.62 -2.94 8.10
N TRP A 194 6.61 -2.51 8.89
CA TRP A 194 7.27 -3.37 9.88
C TRP A 194 6.38 -3.65 11.09
N GLU A 195 5.71 -2.63 11.62
CA GLU A 195 4.77 -2.80 12.73
C GLU A 195 3.68 -3.80 12.37
N ALA A 196 3.10 -3.68 11.18
CA ALA A 196 2.11 -4.64 10.68
C ALA A 196 2.69 -6.06 10.51
N PHE A 197 3.94 -6.19 10.06
CA PHE A 197 4.63 -7.47 9.93
C PHE A 197 4.74 -8.20 11.29
N CYS A 198 5.05 -7.47 12.35
CA CYS A 198 5.19 -8.03 13.70
C CYS A 198 3.89 -8.69 14.24
N HIS A 199 2.75 -8.43 13.62
CA HIS A 199 1.46 -9.03 13.99
C HIS A 199 1.07 -10.23 13.10
N LEU A 200 1.82 -10.51 12.04
CA LEU A 200 1.62 -11.72 11.26
C LEU A 200 2.11 -12.94 12.03
N PRO A 201 1.48 -14.11 11.86
CA PRO A 201 1.89 -15.36 12.53
C PRO A 201 3.15 -15.96 11.88
N VAL A 202 4.22 -15.20 11.83
CA VAL A 202 5.51 -15.58 11.25
C VAL A 202 6.62 -14.79 11.93
N GLU A 203 7.78 -15.43 12.17
CA GLU A 203 8.92 -14.78 12.86
C GLU A 203 9.95 -14.21 11.89
N ASP A 204 10.06 -14.76 10.67
CA ASP A 204 11.01 -14.32 9.66
C ASP A 204 10.46 -14.51 8.26
N ALA A 205 10.90 -13.67 7.34
CA ALA A 205 10.50 -13.71 5.93
C ALA A 205 11.63 -13.19 5.04
N ILE A 206 11.54 -13.51 3.76
CA ILE A 206 12.29 -12.85 2.70
C ILE A 206 11.44 -11.66 2.25
N PHE A 207 12.05 -10.51 2.05
CA PHE A 207 11.34 -9.31 1.59
C PHE A 207 12.07 -8.65 0.41
N ILE A 208 11.29 -8.16 -0.55
CA ILE A 208 11.78 -7.33 -1.67
C ILE A 208 10.96 -6.04 -1.77
N GLY A 209 11.64 -4.90 -1.98
CA GLY A 209 11.03 -3.59 -2.15
C GLY A 209 11.91 -2.59 -2.86
N ASP A 210 11.38 -1.38 -3.15
CA ASP A 210 12.10 -0.31 -3.87
C ASP A 210 11.93 1.09 -3.25
N GLY A 211 10.99 1.27 -2.33
CA GLY A 211 10.56 2.57 -1.80
C GLY A 211 11.06 2.90 -0.40
N GLU A 212 11.02 4.18 -0.03
CA GLU A 212 11.38 4.61 1.34
C GLU A 212 10.43 4.04 2.40
N ASN A 213 9.17 3.76 2.03
CA ASN A 213 8.20 3.10 2.90
C ASN A 213 8.56 1.63 3.20
N ASP A 214 9.47 1.02 2.42
CA ASP A 214 10.00 -0.33 2.64
C ASP A 214 11.17 -0.36 3.64
N LEU A 215 11.79 0.79 3.88
CA LEU A 215 13.00 0.88 4.71
C LEU A 215 12.81 0.27 6.11
N CYS A 216 11.61 0.40 6.67
CA CYS A 216 11.30 -0.17 7.98
C CYS A 216 11.37 -1.70 8.00
N ILE A 217 10.98 -2.39 6.93
CA ILE A 217 11.12 -3.85 6.79
C ILE A 217 12.55 -4.21 6.40
N LEU A 218 13.14 -3.53 5.40
CA LEU A 218 14.49 -3.78 4.92
C LEU A 218 15.54 -3.74 6.03
N LYS A 219 15.37 -2.88 7.05
CA LYS A 219 16.27 -2.76 8.19
C LYS A 219 16.14 -3.87 9.22
N ASN A 220 14.99 -4.53 9.28
CA ASN A 220 14.67 -5.44 10.39
C ASN A 220 14.66 -6.91 9.98
N LEU A 221 14.39 -7.25 8.72
CA LEU A 221 14.53 -8.60 8.21
C LEU A 221 15.97 -8.93 7.80
N LYS A 222 16.35 -10.20 7.93
CA LYS A 222 17.71 -10.68 7.59
C LYS A 222 17.90 -10.93 6.11
N ASN A 223 16.85 -11.43 5.45
CA ASN A 223 16.88 -11.83 4.04
C ASN A 223 16.11 -10.81 3.22
N THR A 224 16.81 -9.81 2.68
CA THR A 224 16.18 -8.70 1.96
C THR A 224 16.79 -8.50 0.60
N TYR A 225 15.93 -8.11 -0.33
CA TYR A 225 16.25 -7.75 -1.70
C TYR A 225 15.78 -6.33 -1.99
N VAL A 226 16.52 -5.62 -2.82
CA VAL A 226 16.20 -4.25 -3.22
C VAL A 226 16.24 -4.18 -4.74
N MET A 227 15.24 -3.56 -5.35
CA MET A 227 15.23 -3.38 -6.80
C MET A 227 16.41 -2.51 -7.25
N ASP A 228 17.02 -2.81 -8.38
CA ASP A 228 18.20 -2.14 -8.90
C ASP A 228 17.98 -0.65 -9.22
N HIS A 229 16.74 -0.26 -9.51
CA HIS A 229 16.33 1.12 -9.74
C HIS A 229 15.99 1.90 -8.46
N ALA A 230 15.99 1.24 -7.30
CA ALA A 230 15.74 1.89 -6.01
C ALA A 230 16.81 2.94 -5.68
N PRO A 231 16.51 3.93 -4.82
CA PRO A 231 17.49 4.88 -4.33
C PRO A 231 18.73 4.19 -3.73
N GLU A 232 19.91 4.76 -3.97
CA GLU A 232 21.18 4.21 -3.45
C GLU A 232 21.17 4.04 -1.92
N SER A 233 20.45 4.91 -1.22
CA SER A 233 20.27 4.83 0.24
C SER A 233 19.59 3.55 0.72
N LEU A 234 18.79 2.89 -0.13
CA LEU A 234 18.11 1.63 0.20
C LEU A 234 18.96 0.40 -0.15
N LYS A 235 19.82 0.48 -1.16
CA LYS A 235 20.59 -0.67 -1.67
C LYS A 235 21.56 -1.27 -0.65
N VAL A 236 21.91 -0.52 0.38
CA VAL A 236 22.76 -1.02 1.48
C VAL A 236 22.04 -2.01 2.41
N TYR A 237 20.73 -2.13 2.31
CA TYR A 237 19.89 -2.97 3.17
C TYR A 237 19.49 -4.31 2.55
N GLY A 238 19.93 -4.61 1.32
CA GLY A 238 19.57 -5.88 0.68
C GLY A 238 20.38 -6.19 -0.55
N VAL A 239 20.21 -7.38 -1.09
CA VAL A 239 20.84 -7.80 -2.35
C VAL A 239 20.10 -7.12 -3.52
N CYS A 240 20.85 -6.39 -4.36
CA CYS A 240 20.25 -5.73 -5.53
C CYS A 240 19.86 -6.73 -6.60
N VAL A 241 18.63 -6.63 -7.08
CA VAL A 241 18.05 -7.51 -8.11
C VAL A 241 17.22 -6.72 -9.12
N LYS A 242 16.99 -7.31 -10.28
CA LYS A 242 16.22 -6.69 -11.37
C LYS A 242 14.73 -7.07 -11.36
N SER A 243 14.37 -8.15 -10.66
CA SER A 243 13.00 -8.67 -10.61
C SER A 243 12.77 -9.52 -9.37
N VAL A 244 11.52 -9.77 -9.06
CA VAL A 244 11.10 -10.72 -8.02
C VAL A 244 11.54 -12.13 -8.39
N ALA A 245 11.45 -12.50 -9.68
CA ALA A 245 11.92 -13.78 -10.20
C ALA A 245 13.39 -14.03 -9.90
N GLN A 246 14.25 -13.02 -10.08
CA GLN A 246 15.67 -13.16 -9.76
C GLN A 246 15.90 -13.39 -8.26
N ALA A 247 15.17 -12.70 -7.39
CA ALA A 247 15.28 -12.90 -5.95
C ALA A 247 14.85 -14.32 -5.54
N ILE A 248 13.74 -14.80 -6.09
CA ILE A 248 13.24 -16.17 -5.88
C ILE A 248 14.26 -17.21 -6.37
N ASP A 249 14.88 -17.02 -7.54
CA ASP A 249 15.90 -17.93 -8.07
C ASP A 249 17.12 -18.01 -7.14
N ILE A 250 17.58 -16.88 -6.60
CA ILE A 250 18.68 -16.85 -5.62
C ILE A 250 18.32 -17.66 -4.38
N GLU A 251 17.13 -17.48 -3.82
CA GLU A 251 16.70 -18.23 -2.63
C GLU A 251 16.53 -19.72 -2.90
N SER A 252 15.94 -20.08 -4.04
CA SER A 252 15.75 -21.47 -4.43
C SER A 252 17.08 -22.22 -4.61
N ARG A 253 18.14 -21.53 -5.05
CA ARG A 253 19.49 -22.14 -5.15
C ARG A 253 20.13 -22.35 -3.79
N LYS A 254 19.88 -21.52 -2.78
CA LYS A 254 20.39 -21.69 -1.43
C LYS A 254 19.85 -22.95 -0.75
N GLU A 255 18.63 -23.33 -1.07
CA GLU A 255 17.99 -24.55 -0.51
C GLU A 255 18.55 -25.85 -1.08
N ASN A 256 19.16 -25.80 -2.27
CA ASN A 256 19.69 -26.97 -2.95
C ASN A 256 21.18 -27.23 -2.66
N VAL A 257 21.78 -26.45 -1.75
CA VAL A 257 23.15 -26.59 -1.27
C VAL A 257 23.17 -27.12 0.16
#